data_2cf878687e5756adecd94cfb25181f2e
#
_entry.id   2cf878687e5756adecd94cfb25181f2e
#
_cell.length_a   1.000
_cell.length_b   1.000
_cell.length_c   1.000
_cell.angle_alpha   90.00
_cell.angle_beta   90.00
_cell.angle_gamma   90.00
#
_symmetry.space_group_name_H-M   'P 1'
#
loop_
_entity.id
_entity.type
_entity.pdbx_description
1 polymer ?
#
loop_
_entity_poly.entity_id
_entity_poly.type
_entity_poly.pdbx_seq_one_letter_code
_entity_poly.pdbx_strand_id
1 'polypeptide(L)'
;ALSRNLPSAETTLRSAAAQPGADIRVRQNLALVLALEGKFVEAEDISRRDLSPADAAANVAGIRRMISQSNTWRDIKQVDQPGKKAKQARG
;
A
#
# COMPACT_ATOMS: atom_id res chain seq x y z
N ALA A 1 3.63 -15.39 1.43
CA ALA A 1 3.89 -14.13 0.79
C ALA A 1 2.90 -13.07 1.22
N LEU A 2 3.27 -11.82 1.04
CA LEU A 2 2.46 -10.68 1.46
C LEU A 2 1.06 -10.70 0.88
N SER A 3 0.93 -11.06 -0.39
CA SER A 3 -0.36 -11.03 -1.06
C SER A 3 -1.37 -11.99 -0.43
N ARG A 4 -0.89 -13.07 0.16
CA ARG A 4 -1.78 -14.02 0.83
C ARG A 4 -2.33 -13.46 2.13
N ASN A 5 -1.54 -12.63 2.80
CA ASN A 5 -1.91 -12.10 4.11
C ASN A 5 -2.79 -10.86 4.00
N LEU A 6 -2.81 -10.21 2.84
CA LEU A 6 -3.54 -8.96 2.70
C LEU A 6 -5.05 -9.11 2.92
N PRO A 7 -5.72 -10.10 2.28
CA PRO A 7 -7.16 -10.23 2.54
C PRO A 7 -7.47 -10.54 3.99
N SER A 8 -6.64 -11.33 4.64
CA SER A 8 -6.80 -11.67 6.04
C SER A 8 -6.61 -10.42 6.91
N ALA A 9 -5.58 -9.64 6.62
CA ALA A 9 -5.31 -8.39 7.33
C ALA A 9 -6.47 -7.40 7.13
N GLU A 10 -7.01 -7.33 5.92
CA GLU A 10 -8.13 -6.45 5.64
C GLU A 10 -9.33 -6.83 6.50
N THR A 11 -9.66 -8.11 6.55
CA THR A 11 -10.81 -8.58 7.34
C THR A 11 -10.63 -8.23 8.82
N THR A 12 -9.46 -8.49 9.36
CA THR A 12 -9.17 -8.20 10.76
C THR A 12 -9.27 -6.70 11.04
N LEU A 13 -8.69 -5.88 10.16
CA LEU A 13 -8.69 -4.44 10.37
C LEU A 13 -10.07 -3.82 10.17
N ARG A 14 -10.88 -4.34 9.24
CA ARG A 14 -12.25 -3.87 9.09
C ARG A 14 -13.05 -4.12 10.35
N SER A 15 -12.90 -5.31 10.92
CA SER A 15 -13.55 -5.64 12.17
C SER A 15 -13.12 -4.69 13.29
N ALA A 16 -11.84 -4.46 13.42
CA ALA A 16 -11.32 -3.58 14.46
C ALA A 16 -11.77 -2.14 14.23
N ALA A 17 -11.80 -1.69 12.98
CA ALA A 17 -12.20 -0.32 12.67
C ALA A 17 -13.69 -0.08 12.91
N ALA A 18 -14.50 -1.13 12.91
CA ALA A 18 -15.92 -1.02 13.14
C ALA A 18 -16.27 -0.92 14.63
N GLN A 19 -15.30 -1.18 15.50
CA GLN A 19 -15.54 -1.11 16.93
C GLN A 19 -15.72 0.33 17.40
N PRO A 20 -16.64 0.59 18.37
CA PRO A 20 -16.75 1.91 18.94
C PRO A 20 -15.41 2.31 19.59
N GLY A 21 -14.95 3.51 19.32
CA GLY A 21 -13.69 3.97 19.88
C GLY A 21 -12.46 3.41 19.19
N ALA A 22 -12.61 2.90 17.97
CA ALA A 22 -11.46 2.41 17.21
C ALA A 22 -10.41 3.51 17.06
N ASP A 23 -9.15 3.10 17.21
CA ASP A 23 -8.01 4.00 17.13
C ASP A 23 -7.79 4.45 15.69
N ILE A 24 -7.31 5.69 15.53
CA ILE A 24 -6.93 6.21 14.22
C ILE A 24 -5.91 5.30 13.54
N ARG A 25 -5.01 4.69 14.32
CA ARG A 25 -4.00 3.79 13.75
C ARG A 25 -4.59 2.56 13.10
N VAL A 26 -5.71 2.08 13.61
CA VAL A 26 -6.41 0.96 12.99
C VAL A 26 -6.89 1.35 11.60
N ARG A 27 -7.49 2.54 11.49
CA ARG A 27 -7.98 3.02 10.20
C ARG A 27 -6.83 3.30 9.25
N GLN A 28 -5.71 3.84 9.75
CA GLN A 28 -4.54 4.07 8.92
C GLN A 28 -3.96 2.77 8.39
N ASN A 29 -3.91 1.74 9.23
CA ASN A 29 -3.43 0.43 8.80
C ASN A 29 -4.38 -0.19 7.78
N LEU A 30 -5.69 -0.02 7.98
CA LEU A 30 -6.67 -0.51 7.02
C LEU A 30 -6.49 0.18 5.67
N ALA A 31 -6.31 1.50 5.67
CA ALA A 31 -6.09 2.24 4.43
C ALA A 31 -4.83 1.74 3.72
N LEU A 32 -3.77 1.48 4.47
CA LEU A 32 -2.54 0.95 3.90
C LEU A 32 -2.76 -0.41 3.24
N VAL A 33 -3.44 -1.31 3.94
CA VAL A 33 -3.72 -2.64 3.39
C VAL A 33 -4.57 -2.53 2.13
N LEU A 34 -5.59 -1.68 2.15
CA LEU A 34 -6.44 -1.48 0.98
C LEU A 34 -5.63 -0.97 -0.20
N ALA A 35 -4.73 -0.02 0.04
CA ALA A 35 -3.87 0.51 -1.02
C ALA A 35 -2.94 -0.57 -1.56
N LEU A 36 -2.39 -1.41 -0.69
CA LEU A 36 -1.53 -2.51 -1.12
C LEU A 36 -2.29 -3.52 -1.98
N GLU A 37 -3.60 -3.63 -1.77
CA GLU A 37 -4.46 -4.48 -2.59
C GLU A 37 -4.89 -3.80 -3.88
N GLY A 38 -4.52 -2.55 -4.09
CA GLY A 38 -4.93 -1.78 -5.24
C GLY A 38 -6.28 -1.10 -5.11
N LYS A 39 -6.86 -1.14 -3.91
CA LYS A 39 -8.18 -0.54 -3.64
C LYS A 39 -8.02 0.90 -3.20
N PHE A 40 -7.52 1.74 -4.12
CA PHE A 40 -7.10 3.10 -3.77
C PHE A 40 -8.28 4.00 -3.38
N VAL A 41 -9.43 3.85 -4.04
CA VAL A 41 -10.60 4.66 -3.71
C VAL A 41 -11.07 4.36 -2.29
N GLU A 42 -11.15 3.09 -1.95
CA GLU A 42 -11.54 2.70 -0.59
C GLU A 42 -10.53 3.18 0.43
N ALA A 43 -9.23 3.08 0.11
CA ALA A 43 -8.19 3.55 1.00
C ALA A 43 -8.34 5.03 1.28
N GLU A 44 -8.64 5.80 0.25
CA GLU A 44 -8.85 7.24 0.41
C GLU A 44 -10.09 7.52 1.25
N ASP A 45 -11.18 6.78 1.01
CA ASP A 45 -12.40 6.94 1.79
C ASP A 45 -12.16 6.71 3.29
N ILE A 46 -11.40 5.67 3.61
CA ILE A 46 -11.06 5.38 5.01
C ILE A 46 -10.19 6.51 5.57
N SER A 47 -9.22 6.97 4.81
CA SER A 47 -8.32 8.04 5.25
C SER A 47 -9.07 9.33 5.52
N ARG A 48 -10.13 9.61 4.78
CA ARG A 48 -10.90 10.85 4.95
C ARG A 48 -11.66 10.92 6.26
N ARG A 49 -11.75 9.84 6.98
CA ARG A 49 -12.36 9.88 8.32
C ARG A 49 -11.48 10.64 9.29
N ASP A 50 -10.18 10.64 9.08
CA ASP A 50 -9.22 11.24 10.01
C ASP A 50 -8.48 12.42 9.40
N LEU A 51 -8.43 12.51 8.08
CA LEU A 51 -7.67 13.52 7.36
C LEU A 51 -8.60 14.33 6.47
N SER A 52 -8.18 15.55 6.14
CA SER A 52 -8.89 16.34 5.15
C SER A 52 -8.85 15.60 3.80
N PRO A 53 -9.79 15.91 2.88
CA PRO A 53 -9.76 15.26 1.56
C PRO A 53 -8.41 15.41 0.85
N ALA A 54 -7.80 16.59 0.95
CA ALA A 54 -6.50 16.81 0.31
C ALA A 54 -5.40 15.94 0.93
N ASP A 55 -5.40 15.86 2.26
CA ASP A 55 -4.40 15.05 2.96
C ASP A 55 -4.63 13.56 2.73
N ALA A 56 -5.88 13.13 2.69
CA ALA A 56 -6.21 11.74 2.40
C ALA A 56 -5.73 11.35 0.99
N ALA A 57 -5.97 12.21 0.02
CA ALA A 57 -5.53 11.97 -1.35
C ALA A 57 -4.02 11.92 -1.43
N ALA A 58 -3.33 12.84 -0.73
CA ALA A 58 -1.87 12.87 -0.72
C ALA A 58 -1.30 11.61 -0.07
N ASN A 59 -1.94 11.15 1.02
CA ASN A 59 -1.51 9.95 1.73
C ASN A 59 -1.58 8.73 0.82
N VAL A 60 -2.71 8.55 0.15
CA VAL A 60 -2.90 7.41 -0.75
C VAL A 60 -1.97 7.51 -1.97
N ALA A 61 -1.79 8.71 -2.50
CA ALA A 61 -0.87 8.91 -3.61
C ALA A 61 0.56 8.53 -3.24
N GLY A 62 0.97 8.86 -2.00
CA GLY A 62 2.28 8.49 -1.50
C GLY A 62 2.46 6.99 -1.41
N ILE A 63 1.45 6.29 -0.89
CA ILE A 63 1.48 4.84 -0.79
C ILE A 63 1.55 4.21 -2.19
N ARG A 64 0.74 4.73 -3.10
CA ARG A 64 0.72 4.23 -4.47
C ARG A 64 2.08 4.38 -5.13
N ARG A 65 2.74 5.50 -4.90
CA ARG A 65 4.07 5.75 -5.43
C ARG A 65 5.07 4.74 -4.87
N MET A 66 5.01 4.47 -3.58
CA MET A 66 5.89 3.49 -2.95
C MET A 66 5.70 2.11 -3.55
N ILE A 67 4.45 1.72 -3.78
CA ILE A 67 4.13 0.42 -4.36
C ILE A 67 4.70 0.33 -5.77
N SER A 68 4.55 1.37 -6.57
CA SER A 68 5.07 1.42 -7.93
C SER A 68 6.58 1.29 -7.95
N GLN A 69 7.24 2.00 -7.05
CA GLN A 69 8.70 1.93 -6.96
C GLN A 69 9.18 0.55 -6.56
N SER A 70 8.50 -0.07 -5.62
CA SER A 70 8.84 -1.42 -5.19
C SER A 70 8.70 -2.42 -6.33
N ASN A 71 7.63 -2.30 -7.10
CA ASN A 71 7.41 -3.18 -8.24
C ASN A 71 8.48 -2.98 -9.31
N THR A 72 8.83 -1.73 -9.59
CA THR A 72 9.86 -1.41 -10.55
C THR A 72 11.20 -2.00 -10.11
N TRP A 73 11.52 -1.83 -8.85
CA TRP A 73 12.75 -2.36 -8.27
C TRP A 73 12.81 -3.88 -8.44
N ARG A 74 11.71 -4.55 -8.18
CA ARG A 74 11.63 -6.00 -8.30
C ARG A 74 11.84 -6.44 -9.74
N ASP A 75 11.25 -5.74 -10.68
CA ASP A 75 11.38 -6.02 -12.09
C ASP A 75 12.83 -5.86 -12.55
N ILE A 76 13.47 -4.80 -12.09
CA ILE A 76 14.87 -4.54 -12.41
C ILE A 76 15.75 -5.68 -11.91
N LYS A 77 15.51 -6.13 -10.70
CA LYS A 77 16.28 -7.24 -10.14
C LYS A 77 16.14 -8.50 -10.95
N GLN A 78 14.95 -8.78 -11.40
CA GLN A 78 14.71 -9.98 -12.21
C GLN A 78 15.43 -9.92 -13.54
N VAL A 79 15.46 -8.75 -14.14
CA VAL A 79 16.11 -8.56 -15.43
C VAL A 79 17.62 -8.71 -15.28
N ASP A 80 18.16 -8.18 -14.20
CA ASP A 80 19.61 -8.21 -13.98
C ASP A 80 20.15 -9.57 -13.67
N GLN A 81 19.33 -10.40 -13.11
CA GLN A 81 19.78 -11.71 -12.66
C GLN A 81 20.45 -12.55 -13.74
N PRO A 82 19.92 -12.62 -14.94
CA PRO A 82 20.57 -13.45 -15.95
C PRO A 82 21.92 -12.93 -16.36
N GLY A 83 22.31 -11.90 -15.87
CA GLY A 83 23.58 -11.41 -16.06
C GLY A 83 23.66 -10.19 -16.83
N LYS A 84 23.47 -10.24 -16.67
CA LYS A 84 23.75 -9.21 -16.72
C LYS A 84 24.12 -8.22 -16.68
N LYS A 85 23.99 -7.94 -16.75
CA LYS A 85 24.25 -6.91 -16.53
C LYS A 85 24.58 -6.02 -16.49
N ALA A 86 24.98 -6.11 -16.91
CA ALA A 86 25.34 -5.16 -16.65
C ALA A 86 25.23 -4.06 -16.95
N LYS A 87 24.87 -3.94 -17.27
CA LYS A 87 24.86 -2.89 -17.30
C LYS A 87 24.66 -1.94 -17.08
N GLN A 88 24.29 -2.12 -16.82
CA GLN A 88 24.17 -1.27 -16.40
C GLN A 88 24.34 -0.56 -16.35
N ALA A 89 24.45 -0.95 -16.72
CA ALA A 89 24.66 -0.30 -16.46
C ALA A 89 24.70 0.36 -16.77
N ARG A 90 24.71 -0.01 -17.12
CA ARG A 90 24.73 0.53 -17.07
C ARG A 90 24.97 0.96 -16.76
N GLY A 91 24.76 0.31 -16.71
CA GLY A 91 24.89 0.61 -16.10
C GLY A 91 24.93 0.82 -15.75
#